data_87797b61e92d9526c2f75eb8f137b126
#
_entry.id   87797b61e92d9526c2f75eb8f137b126
#
_cell.length_a   1.000
_cell.length_b   1.000
_cell.length_c   1.000
_cell.angle_alpha   90.00
_cell.angle_beta   90.00
_cell.angle_gamma   90.00
#
_symmetry.space_group_name_H-M   'P 1'
#
loop_
_entity.id
_entity.type
_entity.pdbx_description
1 polymer ?
#
loop_
_entity_poly.entity_id
_entity_poly.type
_entity_poly.pdbx_seq_one_letter_code
_entity_poly.pdbx_strand_id
1 'polypeptide(L)'
;GELVEAFLTKRRTPMVRQVFDFWACYCQVDCADMWNRSINVEDLPLSGTLLNALEHAEAVSKSTAYADVHCWVFTPTSFMNCMADLTELSMLSFKPKHAVDTAINELEFFVMLEPMCSEDDPSIVANSFRCLAQEFRLHRATSSRAESQLVRLAKPLYRTLKRFVPTLATSIRRILKR
;
A
#
# COMPACT_ATOMS: atom_id res chain seq x y z
N GLY A 1 3.73 8.53 -15.25
CA GLY A 1 3.34 9.75 -15.98
C GLY A 1 2.96 10.89 -15.05
N GLU A 2 2.02 10.70 -14.12
CA GLU A 2 1.48 11.79 -13.27
C GLU A 2 2.53 12.50 -12.40
N LEU A 3 3.45 11.77 -11.78
CA LEU A 3 4.53 12.37 -10.98
C LEU A 3 5.47 13.20 -11.84
N VAL A 4 5.80 12.72 -13.04
CA VAL A 4 6.63 13.44 -14.00
C VAL A 4 5.94 14.73 -14.45
N GLU A 5 4.65 14.65 -14.77
CA GLU A 5 3.84 15.81 -15.12
C GLU A 5 3.77 16.82 -13.96
N ALA A 6 3.51 16.36 -12.73
CA ALA A 6 3.48 17.21 -11.55
C ALA A 6 4.82 17.93 -11.32
N PHE A 7 5.93 17.23 -11.51
CA PHE A 7 7.27 17.80 -11.42
C PHE A 7 7.51 18.88 -12.50
N LEU A 8 7.26 18.55 -13.75
CA LEU A 8 7.49 19.47 -14.88
C LEU A 8 6.60 20.72 -14.80
N THR A 9 5.37 20.57 -14.36
CA THR A 9 4.42 21.70 -14.19
C THR A 9 4.56 22.41 -12.85
N LYS A 10 5.49 21.98 -11.98
CA LYS A 10 5.68 22.50 -10.61
C LYS A 10 4.36 22.53 -9.82
N ARG A 11 3.56 21.50 -9.98
CA ARG A 11 2.23 21.41 -9.37
C ARG A 11 2.34 21.37 -7.84
N ARG A 12 1.48 22.13 -7.17
CA ARG A 12 1.44 22.20 -5.71
C ARG A 12 0.09 21.79 -5.11
N THR A 13 -0.89 21.50 -5.97
CA THR A 13 -2.24 21.10 -5.56
C THR A 13 -2.66 19.83 -6.30
N PRO A 14 -3.53 19.01 -5.74
CA PRO A 14 -4.09 17.86 -6.43
C PRO A 14 -4.79 18.24 -7.74
N MET A 15 -4.78 17.33 -8.71
CA MET A 15 -5.61 17.47 -9.91
C MET A 15 -7.09 17.27 -9.57
N VAL A 16 -7.95 17.93 -10.34
CA VAL A 16 -9.40 17.73 -10.24
C VAL A 16 -9.76 16.24 -10.32
N ARG A 17 -9.11 15.48 -11.22
CA ARG A 17 -9.29 14.05 -11.35
C ARG A 17 -8.91 13.29 -10.07
N GLN A 18 -7.78 13.62 -9.45
CA GLN A 18 -7.34 12.96 -8.21
C GLN A 18 -8.30 13.20 -7.05
N VAL A 19 -8.86 14.41 -6.98
CA VAL A 19 -9.90 14.75 -5.99
C VAL A 19 -11.16 13.96 -6.24
N PHE A 20 -11.62 13.87 -7.50
CA PHE A 20 -12.78 13.07 -7.87
C PHE A 20 -12.58 11.59 -7.54
N ASP A 21 -11.46 11.00 -7.99
CA ASP A 21 -11.15 9.57 -7.78
C ASP A 21 -11.06 9.23 -6.29
N PHE A 22 -10.45 10.10 -5.48
CA PHE A 22 -10.39 9.93 -4.03
C PHE A 22 -11.79 9.82 -3.42
N TRP A 23 -12.66 10.80 -3.66
CA TRP A 23 -14.00 10.80 -3.07
C TRP A 23 -14.93 9.73 -3.65
N ALA A 24 -14.76 9.38 -4.92
CA ALA A 24 -15.55 8.32 -5.57
C ALA A 24 -15.18 6.93 -5.05
N CYS A 25 -13.92 6.71 -4.67
CA CYS A 25 -13.41 5.39 -4.26
C CYS A 25 -13.15 5.29 -2.74
N TYR A 26 -13.41 6.37 -1.97
CA TYR A 26 -13.15 6.37 -0.54
C TYR A 26 -14.03 5.34 0.17
N CYS A 27 -13.38 4.47 0.95
CA CYS A 27 -14.04 3.49 1.80
C CYS A 27 -13.32 3.40 3.15
N GLN A 28 -14.08 3.05 4.19
CA GLN A 28 -13.52 2.73 5.50
C GLN A 28 -13.55 1.22 5.71
N VAL A 29 -12.38 0.64 5.87
CA VAL A 29 -12.22 -0.80 6.04
C VAL A 29 -11.28 -1.05 7.22
N ASP A 30 -11.61 -2.05 8.03
CA ASP A 30 -10.72 -2.51 9.08
C ASP A 30 -9.47 -3.16 8.47
N CYS A 31 -8.28 -2.77 8.96
CA CYS A 31 -7.02 -3.27 8.44
C CYS A 31 -6.88 -4.80 8.61
N ALA A 32 -7.36 -5.34 9.71
CA ALA A 32 -7.31 -6.78 9.98
C ALA A 32 -8.18 -7.56 8.98
N ASP A 33 -9.32 -7.02 8.59
CA ASP A 33 -10.19 -7.65 7.58
C ASP A 33 -9.54 -7.64 6.20
N MET A 34 -8.86 -6.56 5.83
CA MET A 34 -8.09 -6.49 4.58
C MET A 34 -6.95 -7.51 4.56
N TRP A 35 -6.20 -7.65 5.65
CA TRP A 35 -5.11 -8.61 5.76
C TRP A 35 -5.59 -10.06 5.73
N ASN A 36 -6.72 -10.36 6.36
CA ASN A 36 -7.33 -11.69 6.36
C ASN A 36 -7.98 -12.09 5.02
N ARG A 37 -7.98 -11.18 4.03
CA ARG A 37 -8.64 -11.38 2.73
C ARG A 37 -10.11 -11.80 2.87
N SER A 38 -10.76 -11.35 3.93
CA SER A 38 -12.16 -11.63 4.21
C SER A 38 -13.11 -10.70 3.44
N ILE A 39 -12.57 -9.63 2.88
CA ILE A 39 -13.32 -8.62 2.14
C ILE A 39 -13.02 -8.77 0.64
N ASN A 40 -14.07 -8.90 -0.16
CA ASN A 40 -13.99 -8.75 -1.61
C ASN A 40 -14.00 -7.25 -1.95
N VAL A 41 -13.08 -6.82 -2.82
CA VAL A 41 -12.96 -5.39 -3.23
C VAL A 41 -14.28 -4.87 -3.82
N GLU A 42 -15.05 -5.73 -4.50
CA GLU A 42 -16.33 -5.37 -5.11
C GLU A 42 -17.44 -5.11 -4.06
N ASP A 43 -17.29 -5.66 -2.86
CA ASP A 43 -18.26 -5.53 -1.76
C ASP A 43 -17.87 -4.42 -0.76
N LEU A 44 -16.81 -3.65 -1.05
CA LEU A 44 -16.36 -2.57 -0.16
C LEU A 44 -17.42 -1.47 -0.04
N PRO A 45 -17.78 -1.06 1.19
CA PRO A 45 -18.74 0.01 1.39
C PRO A 45 -18.07 1.35 1.02
N LEU A 46 -18.44 1.89 -0.14
CA LEU A 46 -18.03 3.24 -0.52
C LEU A 46 -18.67 4.26 0.43
N SER A 47 -17.88 5.15 0.98
CA SER A 47 -18.33 6.18 1.94
C SER A 47 -18.89 7.42 1.24
N GLY A 48 -18.58 7.59 -0.05
CA GLY A 48 -19.03 8.71 -0.88
C GLY A 48 -19.98 8.28 -2.00
N THR A 49 -20.66 9.26 -2.57
CA THR A 49 -21.43 9.10 -3.81
C THR A 49 -20.69 9.77 -4.96
N LEU A 50 -20.98 9.36 -6.20
CA LEU A 50 -20.43 10.03 -7.39
C LEU A 50 -20.81 11.52 -7.45
N LEU A 51 -21.99 11.89 -6.94
CA LEU A 51 -22.42 13.28 -6.86
C LEU A 51 -21.55 14.08 -5.88
N ASN A 52 -21.30 13.53 -4.71
CA ASN A 52 -20.41 14.15 -3.72
C ASN A 52 -18.97 14.28 -4.26
N ALA A 53 -18.47 13.25 -4.95
CA ALA A 53 -17.15 13.30 -5.60
C ALA A 53 -17.09 14.42 -6.67
N LEU A 54 -18.16 14.59 -7.45
CA LEU A 54 -18.23 15.65 -8.44
C LEU A 54 -18.26 17.05 -7.80
N GLU A 55 -19.03 17.23 -6.72
CA GLU A 55 -19.08 18.50 -5.98
C GLU A 55 -17.69 18.91 -5.46
N HIS A 56 -16.92 17.97 -4.86
CA HIS A 56 -15.55 18.23 -4.43
C HIS A 56 -14.62 18.57 -5.61
N ALA A 57 -14.73 17.85 -6.71
CA ALA A 57 -13.93 18.09 -7.91
C ALA A 57 -14.26 19.46 -8.53
N GLU A 58 -15.53 19.85 -8.59
CA GLU A 58 -15.94 21.18 -9.06
C GLU A 58 -15.45 22.30 -8.15
N ALA A 59 -15.50 22.13 -6.83
CA ALA A 59 -14.99 23.10 -5.89
C ALA A 59 -13.49 23.37 -6.12
N VAL A 60 -12.69 22.33 -6.31
CA VAL A 60 -11.24 22.44 -6.60
C VAL A 60 -10.99 23.05 -7.97
N SER A 61 -11.80 22.75 -8.98
CA SER A 61 -11.65 23.32 -10.34
C SER A 61 -11.83 24.85 -10.36
N LYS A 62 -12.56 25.39 -9.42
CA LYS A 62 -12.87 26.83 -9.27
C LYS A 62 -11.98 27.54 -8.24
N SER A 63 -11.06 26.84 -7.59
CA SER A 63 -10.26 27.34 -6.50
C SER A 63 -8.78 26.99 -6.66
N THR A 64 -7.90 27.80 -6.11
CA THR A 64 -6.47 27.49 -5.94
C THR A 64 -6.16 26.94 -4.55
N ALA A 65 -7.18 26.73 -3.71
CA ALA A 65 -7.00 26.19 -2.38
C ALA A 65 -6.52 24.73 -2.43
N TYR A 66 -5.69 24.37 -1.48
CA TYR A 66 -5.24 22.98 -1.33
C TYR A 66 -6.42 22.10 -0.88
N ALA A 67 -6.58 20.95 -1.53
CA ALA A 67 -7.49 19.91 -1.10
C ALA A 67 -6.68 18.75 -0.49
N ASP A 68 -7.01 18.37 0.72
CA ASP A 68 -6.35 17.26 1.41
C ASP A 68 -6.95 15.93 0.93
N VAL A 69 -6.28 15.33 -0.04
CA VAL A 69 -6.65 14.03 -0.62
C VAL A 69 -5.40 13.19 -0.88
N HIS A 70 -5.55 11.88 -0.83
CA HIS A 70 -4.48 10.95 -1.18
C HIS A 70 -4.38 10.87 -2.71
N CYS A 71 -3.44 11.61 -3.29
CA CYS A 71 -3.24 11.65 -4.74
C CYS A 71 -2.65 10.34 -5.29
N TRP A 72 -1.83 9.67 -4.50
CA TRP A 72 -1.16 8.42 -4.86
C TRP A 72 -1.15 7.47 -3.68
N VAL A 73 -1.42 6.20 -3.97
CA VAL A 73 -1.34 5.11 -3.00
C VAL A 73 -0.27 4.15 -3.44
N PHE A 74 0.64 3.81 -2.55
CA PHE A 74 1.77 2.95 -2.85
C PHE A 74 1.77 1.70 -1.97
N THR A 75 2.16 0.59 -2.57
CA THR A 75 2.73 -0.52 -1.81
C THR A 75 4.22 -0.26 -1.60
N PRO A 76 4.90 -0.86 -0.59
CA PRO A 76 6.35 -0.71 -0.42
C PRO A 76 7.13 -0.95 -1.71
N THR A 77 6.82 -2.03 -2.43
CA THR A 77 7.46 -2.36 -3.71
C THR A 77 7.22 -1.31 -4.79
N SER A 78 5.97 -0.83 -4.94
CA SER A 78 5.66 0.18 -5.97
C SER A 78 6.27 1.53 -5.66
N PHE A 79 6.36 1.89 -4.37
CA PHE A 79 7.05 3.11 -3.93
C PHE A 79 8.53 3.06 -4.28
N MET A 80 9.24 1.97 -3.92
CA MET A 80 10.66 1.83 -4.21
C MET A 80 10.96 1.86 -5.71
N ASN A 81 10.16 1.20 -6.54
CA ASN A 81 10.34 1.27 -7.99
C ASN A 81 10.11 2.70 -8.53
N CYS A 82 9.09 3.39 -8.01
CA CYS A 82 8.83 4.78 -8.37
C CYS A 82 10.01 5.70 -7.99
N MET A 83 10.58 5.53 -6.79
CA MET A 83 11.76 6.29 -6.35
C MET A 83 12.98 5.99 -7.23
N ALA A 84 13.19 4.74 -7.62
CA ALA A 84 14.25 4.36 -8.56
C ALA A 84 14.12 5.09 -9.90
N ASP A 85 12.92 5.05 -10.48
CA ASP A 85 12.66 5.69 -11.78
C ASP A 85 12.85 7.22 -11.72
N LEU A 86 12.37 7.85 -10.63
CA LEU A 86 12.55 9.30 -10.43
C LEU A 86 14.02 9.67 -10.22
N THR A 87 14.82 8.81 -9.58
CA THR A 87 16.26 9.00 -9.41
C THR A 87 16.99 8.91 -10.74
N GLU A 88 16.68 7.92 -11.59
CA GLU A 88 17.25 7.80 -12.95
C GLU A 88 16.92 9.01 -13.83
N LEU A 89 15.73 9.58 -13.66
CA LEU A 89 15.30 10.78 -14.36
C LEU A 89 15.91 12.07 -13.77
N SER A 90 16.76 11.96 -12.74
CA SER A 90 17.32 13.11 -12.00
C SER A 90 16.25 14.05 -11.43
N MET A 91 15.07 13.51 -11.13
CA MET A 91 13.94 14.25 -10.54
C MET A 91 13.91 14.12 -9.03
N LEU A 92 14.74 13.24 -8.46
CA LEU A 92 14.86 12.98 -7.03
C LEU A 92 16.34 13.03 -6.62
N SER A 93 16.64 13.76 -5.55
CA SER A 93 17.98 13.91 -4.97
C SER A 93 18.08 13.30 -3.57
N PHE A 94 17.47 12.13 -3.40
CA PHE A 94 17.49 11.37 -2.16
C PHE A 94 17.88 9.91 -2.42
N LYS A 95 18.56 9.29 -1.44
CA LYS A 95 18.88 7.86 -1.45
C LYS A 95 18.24 7.15 -0.26
N PRO A 96 17.94 5.86 -0.37
CA PRO A 96 17.35 5.11 0.74
C PRO A 96 18.39 4.85 1.82
N LYS A 97 18.01 5.12 3.09
CA LYS A 97 18.85 4.81 4.25
C LYS A 97 18.32 3.60 4.99
N HIS A 98 17.02 3.54 5.19
CA HIS A 98 16.34 2.44 5.88
C HIS A 98 14.91 2.34 5.39
N ALA A 99 14.39 1.12 5.35
CA ALA A 99 13.00 0.87 4.98
C ALA A 99 12.41 -0.26 5.82
N VAL A 100 11.15 -0.13 6.19
CA VAL A 100 10.38 -1.11 6.96
C VAL A 100 9.11 -1.43 6.19
N ASP A 101 8.87 -2.72 5.93
CA ASP A 101 7.68 -3.19 5.24
C ASP A 101 6.43 -3.00 6.12
N THR A 102 5.27 -3.03 5.49
CA THR A 102 3.98 -2.96 6.17
C THR A 102 3.81 -4.16 7.09
N ALA A 103 3.62 -3.91 8.38
CA ALA A 103 3.35 -4.96 9.36
C ALA A 103 1.96 -5.58 9.15
N ILE A 104 1.78 -6.80 9.66
CA ILE A 104 0.47 -7.48 9.62
C ILE A 104 -0.57 -6.64 10.36
N ASN A 105 -1.74 -6.47 9.78
CA ASN A 105 -2.85 -5.63 10.24
C ASN A 105 -2.57 -4.11 10.22
N GLU A 106 -1.51 -3.67 9.54
CA GLU A 106 -1.21 -2.26 9.32
C GLU A 106 -1.38 -1.89 7.84
N LEU A 107 -1.49 -0.61 7.54
CA LEU A 107 -1.56 -0.09 6.16
C LEU A 107 -0.31 0.69 5.79
N GLU A 108 0.54 1.02 6.75
CA GLU A 108 1.66 1.89 6.57
C GLU A 108 2.98 1.12 6.46
N PHE A 109 3.89 1.64 5.67
CA PHE A 109 5.29 1.26 5.63
C PHE A 109 6.15 2.52 5.84
N PHE A 110 7.38 2.35 6.26
CA PHE A 110 8.24 3.49 6.59
C PHE A 110 9.51 3.45 5.77
N VAL A 111 9.91 4.62 5.25
CA VAL A 111 11.15 4.79 4.50
C VAL A 111 11.90 5.99 5.05
N MET A 112 13.13 5.77 5.43
CA MET A 112 14.08 6.83 5.78
C MET A 112 14.93 7.13 4.56
N LEU A 113 14.91 8.38 4.13
CA LEU A 113 15.71 8.88 3.03
C LEU A 113 16.76 9.85 3.56
N GLU A 114 17.90 9.92 2.88
CA GLU A 114 18.91 10.95 3.11
C GLU A 114 19.26 11.66 1.79
N PRO A 115 19.65 12.95 1.84
CA PRO A 115 20.03 13.67 0.63
C PRO A 115 21.22 12.99 -0.08
N MET A 116 21.18 12.99 -1.40
CA MET A 116 22.34 12.61 -2.23
C MET A 116 23.39 13.70 -2.16
N CYS A 117 24.65 13.32 -2.16
CA CYS A 117 25.80 14.22 -2.31
C CYS A 117 26.34 14.18 -3.76
N SER A 118 27.28 15.05 -4.07
CA SER A 118 27.88 15.14 -5.42
C SER A 118 28.63 13.88 -5.87
N GLU A 119 28.98 13.02 -4.94
CA GLU A 119 29.71 11.77 -5.19
C GLU A 119 28.78 10.58 -5.43
N ASP A 120 27.48 10.74 -5.15
CA ASP A 120 26.49 9.68 -5.35
C ASP A 120 26.14 9.55 -6.84
N ASP A 121 26.30 8.34 -7.39
CA ASP A 121 25.88 8.01 -8.74
C ASP A 121 24.37 7.70 -8.75
N PRO A 122 23.56 8.46 -9.52
CA PRO A 122 22.12 8.22 -9.61
C PRO A 122 21.76 6.79 -10.02
N SER A 123 22.54 6.14 -10.86
CA SER A 123 22.30 4.76 -11.31
C SER A 123 22.47 3.76 -10.17
N ILE A 124 23.49 3.97 -9.33
CA ILE A 124 23.75 3.13 -8.14
C ILE A 124 22.62 3.33 -7.13
N VAL A 125 22.22 4.58 -6.89
CA VAL A 125 21.13 4.91 -5.98
C VAL A 125 19.81 4.33 -6.47
N ALA A 126 19.48 4.46 -7.74
CA ALA A 126 18.29 3.86 -8.34
C ALA A 126 18.28 2.33 -8.17
N ASN A 127 19.42 1.69 -8.37
CA ASN A 127 19.55 0.24 -8.14
C ASN A 127 19.35 -0.14 -6.67
N SER A 128 19.79 0.68 -5.72
CA SER A 128 19.55 0.45 -4.28
C SER A 128 18.05 0.43 -3.96
N PHE A 129 17.26 1.34 -4.54
CA PHE A 129 15.80 1.31 -4.44
C PHE A 129 15.20 0.04 -5.05
N ARG A 130 15.69 -0.41 -6.22
CA ARG A 130 15.22 -1.65 -6.86
C ARG A 130 15.53 -2.89 -6.04
N CYS A 131 16.68 -2.94 -5.41
CA CYS A 131 17.03 -4.03 -4.48
C CYS A 131 16.02 -4.11 -3.32
N LEU A 132 15.72 -2.99 -2.67
CA LEU A 132 14.69 -2.93 -1.62
C LEU A 132 13.31 -3.34 -2.12
N ALA A 133 12.92 -2.93 -3.32
CA ALA A 133 11.66 -3.36 -3.94
C ALA A 133 11.61 -4.89 -4.11
N GLN A 134 12.73 -5.50 -4.49
CA GLN A 134 12.83 -6.95 -4.63
C GLN A 134 12.79 -7.67 -3.27
N GLU A 135 13.46 -7.15 -2.26
CA GLU A 135 13.44 -7.69 -0.90
C GLU A 135 12.00 -7.72 -0.35
N PHE A 136 11.26 -6.61 -0.45
CA PHE A 136 9.85 -6.56 -0.04
C PHE A 136 8.97 -7.55 -0.79
N ARG A 137 9.20 -7.72 -2.09
CA ARG A 137 8.47 -8.72 -2.89
C ARG A 137 8.75 -10.14 -2.42
N LEU A 138 10.00 -10.47 -2.15
CA LEU A 138 10.40 -11.79 -1.68
C LEU A 138 9.87 -12.07 -0.28
N HIS A 139 9.97 -11.09 0.62
CA HIS A 139 9.43 -11.21 1.98
C HIS A 139 7.93 -11.51 1.98
N ARG A 140 7.15 -10.81 1.18
CA ARG A 140 5.70 -11.10 1.04
C ARG A 140 5.41 -12.47 0.44
N ALA A 141 6.18 -12.90 -0.55
CA ALA A 141 6.02 -14.22 -1.16
C ALA A 141 6.31 -15.36 -0.17
N THR A 142 7.34 -15.22 0.67
CA THR A 142 7.70 -16.21 1.69
C THR A 142 6.69 -16.24 2.84
N SER A 143 6.24 -15.09 3.32
CA SER A 143 5.21 -15.00 4.37
C SER A 143 3.88 -15.63 3.92
N SER A 144 3.41 -15.29 2.73
CA SER A 144 2.19 -15.89 2.15
C SER A 144 2.30 -17.41 1.96
N ARG A 145 3.48 -17.90 1.62
CA ARG A 145 3.73 -19.34 1.44
C ARG A 145 3.77 -20.09 2.76
N ALA A 146 4.38 -19.51 3.80
CA ALA A 146 4.43 -20.07 5.13
C ALA A 146 3.04 -20.14 5.77
N GLU A 147 2.24 -19.07 5.66
CA GLU A 147 0.85 -19.06 6.13
C GLU A 147 -0.01 -20.10 5.41
N SER A 148 0.11 -20.23 4.09
CA SER A 148 -0.66 -21.22 3.33
C SER A 148 -0.27 -22.64 3.67
N GLN A 149 0.99 -22.92 4.01
CA GLN A 149 1.45 -24.23 4.49
C GLN A 149 0.94 -24.52 5.91
N LEU A 150 0.99 -23.56 6.83
CA LEU A 150 0.46 -23.72 8.19
C LEU A 150 -1.04 -23.99 8.17
N VAL A 151 -1.81 -23.28 7.36
CA VAL A 151 -3.25 -23.50 7.19
C VAL A 151 -3.53 -24.89 6.58
N ARG A 152 -2.73 -25.34 5.61
CA ARG A 152 -2.86 -26.69 5.02
C ARG A 152 -2.58 -27.79 6.04
N LEU A 153 -1.59 -27.63 6.92
CA LEU A 153 -1.25 -28.59 7.96
C LEU A 153 -2.25 -28.56 9.12
N ALA A 154 -2.76 -27.39 9.48
CA ALA A 154 -3.70 -27.22 10.56
C ALA A 154 -5.13 -27.70 10.23
N LYS A 155 -5.56 -27.65 8.96
CA LYS A 155 -6.90 -28.12 8.55
C LYS A 155 -7.19 -29.59 8.89
N PRO A 156 -6.34 -30.57 8.59
CA PRO A 156 -6.59 -31.96 8.97
C PRO A 156 -6.57 -32.16 10.50
N LEU A 157 -5.62 -31.51 11.20
CA LEU A 157 -5.56 -31.54 12.68
C LEU A 157 -6.84 -30.96 13.31
N TYR A 158 -7.34 -29.84 12.79
CA TYR A 158 -8.61 -29.25 13.22
C TYR A 158 -9.79 -30.18 13.01
N ARG A 159 -9.86 -30.89 11.86
CA ARG A 159 -10.94 -31.88 11.59
C ARG A 159 -10.92 -33.03 12.57
N THR A 160 -9.74 -33.50 12.93
CA THR A 160 -9.55 -34.58 13.90
C THR A 160 -9.93 -34.12 15.32
N LEU A 161 -9.42 -32.96 15.75
CA LEU A 161 -9.72 -32.39 17.08
C LEU A 161 -11.19 -32.04 17.25
N LYS A 162 -11.88 -31.54 16.21
CA LYS A 162 -13.32 -31.29 16.27
C LYS A 162 -14.14 -32.55 16.59
N ARG A 163 -13.62 -33.70 16.20
CA ARG A 163 -14.28 -35.00 16.43
C ARG A 163 -14.13 -35.50 17.87
N PHE A 164 -13.03 -35.14 18.57
CA PHE A 164 -12.68 -35.63 19.87
C PHE A 164 -12.85 -34.61 21.00
N VAL A 165 -12.67 -33.32 20.74
CA VAL A 165 -12.75 -32.26 21.75
C VAL A 165 -13.40 -30.99 21.16
N PRO A 166 -14.74 -30.91 21.18
CA PRO A 166 -15.49 -29.80 20.55
C PRO A 166 -15.13 -28.42 21.10
N THR A 167 -14.79 -28.29 22.38
CA THR A 167 -14.42 -27.03 23.04
C THR A 167 -13.07 -26.49 22.61
N LEU A 168 -12.08 -27.34 22.37
CA LEU A 168 -10.75 -26.93 21.81
C LEU A 168 -10.85 -26.50 20.36
N ALA A 169 -11.75 -27.10 19.59
CA ALA A 169 -11.97 -26.75 18.20
C ALA A 169 -12.48 -25.32 17.99
N THR A 170 -13.25 -24.78 18.93
CA THR A 170 -13.72 -23.38 18.88
C THR A 170 -12.59 -22.37 19.10
N SER A 171 -11.64 -22.67 19.97
CA SER A 171 -10.47 -21.81 20.21
C SER A 171 -9.50 -21.81 19.01
N ILE A 172 -9.24 -22.98 18.41
CA ILE A 172 -8.40 -23.12 17.22
C ILE A 172 -9.05 -22.43 16.00
N ARG A 173 -10.39 -22.52 15.86
CA ARG A 173 -11.11 -21.83 14.79
C ARG A 173 -10.98 -20.30 14.89
N ARG A 174 -10.86 -19.76 16.11
CA ARG A 174 -10.65 -18.33 16.35
C ARG A 174 -9.24 -17.88 15.97
N ILE A 175 -8.24 -18.75 16.11
CA ILE A 175 -6.85 -18.51 15.72
C ILE A 175 -6.66 -18.66 14.20
N LEU A 176 -7.31 -19.64 13.57
CA LEU A 176 -7.22 -19.88 12.12
C LEU A 176 -8.07 -18.91 11.27
N LYS A 177 -8.90 -18.07 11.92
CA LYS A 177 -9.67 -17.00 11.26
C LYS A 177 -9.02 -15.61 11.41
N ARG A 178 -7.93 -15.50 12.15
CA ARG A 178 -7.06 -14.32 12.20
C ARG A 178 -5.96 -14.46 11.17
#